data_4e9c1efa52ae3d0ecba63fbfd1115a7a
#
_entry.id   4e9c1efa52ae3d0ecba63fbfd1115a7a
#
_cell.length_a   1.000
_cell.length_b   1.000
_cell.length_c   1.000
_cell.angle_alpha   90.00
_cell.angle_beta   90.00
_cell.angle_gamma   90.00
#
_symmetry.space_group_name_H-M   'P 1'
#
loop_
_entity.id
_entity.type
_entity.pdbx_description
1 polymer ?
#
loop_
_entity_poly.entity_id
_entity_poly.type
_entity_poly.pdbx_seq_one_letter_code
_entity_poly.pdbx_strand_id
1 'polypeptide(L)'
;MKIRVMLVDDEPFILQGLSMPIDWEKVHCEIVKTAANGKEAYEYLKENRVDLILADIEMPEMTGLELLEKIREEKISDAYFAILSGYNDFSYAQRAIHSSCIEYILKPVSRDSLIALIRKVTKKKELTDQEEQKRKKLQRIYLIRNLAS
;
A
#
# COMPACT_ATOMS: atom_id res chain seq x y z
N MET A 1 13.24 5.63 -8.75
CA MET A 1 12.11 4.71 -8.70
C MET A 1 10.93 5.37 -8.01
N LYS A 2 9.79 5.42 -8.68
CA LYS A 2 8.59 6.01 -8.10
C LYS A 2 7.73 4.93 -7.43
N ILE A 3 7.18 5.27 -6.28
CA ILE A 3 6.22 4.43 -5.59
C ILE A 3 4.84 4.69 -6.20
N ARG A 4 4.20 3.63 -6.67
CA ARG A 4 2.88 3.71 -7.30
C ARG A 4 1.82 3.63 -6.22
N VAL A 5 1.06 4.70 -6.05
CA VAL A 5 0.08 4.85 -4.97
C VAL A 5 -1.34 4.82 -5.51
N MET A 6 -2.21 4.06 -4.86
CA MET A 6 -3.64 4.10 -5.10
C MET A 6 -4.35 4.68 -3.88
N LEU A 7 -5.22 5.63 -4.12
CA LEU A 7 -6.10 6.19 -3.09
C LEU A 7 -7.48 5.59 -3.24
N VAL A 8 -8.06 5.11 -2.15
CA VAL A 8 -9.40 4.53 -2.14
C VAL A 8 -10.26 5.25 -1.12
N ASP A 9 -11.21 6.03 -1.59
CA ASP A 9 -12.10 6.83 -0.74
C ASP A 9 -13.35 7.18 -1.54
N ASP A 10 -14.53 7.09 -0.93
CA ASP A 10 -15.78 7.47 -1.55
C ASP A 10 -15.95 8.99 -1.66
N GLU A 11 -15.19 9.74 -0.87
CA GLU A 11 -15.08 11.19 -0.99
C GLU A 11 -13.92 11.54 -1.91
N PRO A 12 -14.09 12.46 -2.87
CA PRO A 12 -13.07 12.68 -3.89
C PRO A 12 -11.74 13.23 -3.39
N PHE A 13 -11.63 13.61 -2.13
CA PHE A 13 -10.42 14.25 -1.60
C PHE A 13 -10.00 13.70 -0.25
N ILE A 14 -9.37 12.53 -0.26
CA ILE A 14 -8.70 12.00 0.93
C ILE A 14 -7.73 13.01 1.55
N LEU A 15 -7.20 13.92 0.72
CA LEU A 15 -6.25 14.94 1.15
C LEU A 15 -6.88 16.12 1.86
N GLN A 16 -8.22 16.24 1.89
CA GLN A 16 -8.91 17.32 2.61
C GLN A 16 -8.62 17.33 4.10
N GLY A 17 -8.22 16.20 4.66
CA GLY A 17 -7.82 16.09 6.06
C GLY A 17 -6.41 16.56 6.34
N LEU A 18 -5.62 16.91 5.32
CA LEU A 18 -4.26 17.40 5.50
C LEU A 18 -4.24 18.90 5.71
N SER A 19 -3.47 19.36 6.68
CA SER A 19 -3.28 20.79 6.93
C SER A 19 -2.53 21.47 5.78
N MET A 20 -1.72 20.71 5.05
CA MET A 20 -1.00 21.16 3.87
C MET A 20 -0.93 20.03 2.85
N PRO A 21 -1.14 20.33 1.55
CA PRO A 21 -1.04 19.30 0.51
C PRO A 21 0.40 18.78 0.38
N ILE A 22 0.53 17.50 0.02
CA ILE A 22 1.80 16.88 -0.24
C ILE A 22 2.10 16.95 -1.73
N ASP A 23 3.33 17.33 -2.04
CA ASP A 23 3.86 17.18 -3.39
C ASP A 23 4.37 15.73 -3.52
N TRP A 24 3.54 14.87 -4.10
CA TRP A 24 3.84 13.46 -4.27
C TRP A 24 5.13 13.22 -5.05
N GLU A 25 5.40 14.06 -6.03
CA GLU A 25 6.60 13.94 -6.85
C GLU A 25 7.87 14.15 -6.04
N LYS A 26 7.87 15.09 -5.10
CA LYS A 26 9.03 15.36 -4.23
C LYS A 26 9.36 14.19 -3.30
N VAL A 27 8.40 13.35 -3.00
CA VAL A 27 8.60 12.14 -2.17
C VAL A 27 8.69 10.87 -3.02
N HIS A 28 8.89 11.03 -4.32
CA HIS A 28 9.06 9.94 -5.29
C HIS A 28 7.87 9.00 -5.36
N CYS A 29 6.68 9.57 -5.32
CA CYS A 29 5.43 8.86 -5.44
C CYS A 29 4.65 9.33 -6.65
N GLU A 30 3.81 8.45 -7.19
CA GLU A 30 2.89 8.74 -8.26
C GLU A 30 1.52 8.17 -7.91
N ILE A 31 0.49 9.01 -7.95
CA ILE A 31 -0.89 8.54 -7.77
C ILE A 31 -1.34 7.93 -9.09
N VAL A 32 -1.41 6.60 -9.14
CA VAL A 32 -1.75 5.89 -10.38
C VAL A 32 -3.25 5.63 -10.52
N LYS A 33 -3.98 5.68 -9.41
CA LYS A 33 -5.42 5.44 -9.42
C LYS A 33 -6.06 6.06 -8.18
N THR A 34 -7.23 6.67 -8.38
CA THR A 34 -8.13 7.05 -7.30
C THR A 34 -9.42 6.27 -7.49
N ALA A 35 -9.71 5.37 -6.56
CA ALA A 35 -10.91 4.54 -6.61
C ALA A 35 -11.95 5.08 -5.62
N ALA A 36 -13.21 5.11 -6.04
CA ALA A 36 -14.30 5.64 -5.22
C ALA A 36 -14.85 4.62 -4.23
N ASN A 37 -14.53 3.35 -4.38
CA ASN A 37 -15.00 2.28 -3.50
C ASN A 37 -14.08 1.05 -3.60
N GLY A 38 -14.32 0.09 -2.71
CA GLY A 38 -13.52 -1.11 -2.65
C GLY A 38 -13.63 -1.99 -3.90
N LYS A 39 -14.78 -2.04 -4.51
CA LYS A 39 -14.99 -2.83 -5.74
C LYS A 39 -14.15 -2.31 -6.89
N GLU A 40 -14.17 -0.99 -7.09
CA GLU A 40 -13.35 -0.34 -8.12
C GLU A 40 -11.86 -0.59 -7.89
N ALA A 41 -11.43 -0.47 -6.63
CA ALA A 41 -10.04 -0.75 -6.25
C ALA A 41 -9.67 -2.21 -6.52
N TYR A 42 -10.52 -3.13 -6.15
CA TYR A 42 -10.32 -4.57 -6.36
C TYR A 42 -10.16 -4.90 -7.85
N GLU A 43 -11.04 -4.37 -8.69
CA GLU A 43 -10.96 -4.60 -10.14
C GLU A 43 -9.68 -4.03 -10.75
N TYR A 44 -9.27 -2.84 -10.31
CA TYR A 44 -8.03 -2.24 -10.77
C TYR A 44 -6.80 -3.08 -10.38
N LEU A 45 -6.77 -3.59 -9.16
CA LEU A 45 -5.64 -4.38 -8.64
C LEU A 45 -5.47 -5.72 -9.33
N LYS A 46 -6.51 -6.25 -9.94
CA LYS A 46 -6.43 -7.51 -10.70
C LYS A 46 -5.57 -7.38 -11.95
N GLU A 47 -5.44 -6.19 -12.52
CA GLU A 47 -4.76 -5.96 -13.77
C GLU A 47 -3.61 -4.96 -13.69
N ASN A 48 -3.42 -4.32 -12.54
CA ASN A 48 -2.44 -3.25 -12.41
C ASN A 48 -1.62 -3.40 -11.13
N ARG A 49 -0.33 -3.12 -11.26
CA ARG A 49 0.57 -3.14 -10.11
C ARG A 49 0.48 -1.84 -9.33
N VAL A 50 0.40 -1.95 -8.02
CA VAL A 50 0.42 -0.83 -7.08
C VAL A 50 1.38 -1.18 -5.95
N ASP A 51 2.13 -0.21 -5.47
CA ASP A 51 3.09 -0.41 -4.38
C ASP A 51 2.50 -0.06 -3.01
N LEU A 52 1.65 0.95 -2.95
CA LEU A 52 1.02 1.42 -1.71
C LEU A 52 -0.45 1.75 -1.96
N ILE A 53 -1.30 1.24 -1.10
CA ILE A 53 -2.73 1.53 -1.10
C ILE A 53 -3.06 2.32 0.16
N LEU A 54 -3.69 3.48 -0.01
CA LEU A 54 -4.23 4.29 1.08
C LEU A 54 -5.75 4.21 0.98
N ALA A 55 -6.38 3.51 1.91
CA ALA A 55 -7.82 3.28 1.86
C ALA A 55 -8.53 3.79 3.10
N ASP A 56 -9.63 4.52 2.88
CA ASP A 56 -10.56 4.86 3.95
C ASP A 56 -11.24 3.57 4.42
N ILE A 57 -11.39 3.43 5.73
CA ILE A 57 -12.11 2.28 6.27
C ILE A 57 -13.60 2.36 5.95
N GLU A 58 -14.17 3.57 5.93
CA GLU A 58 -15.60 3.77 5.68
C GLU A 58 -15.88 4.02 4.21
N MET A 59 -16.40 3.00 3.54
CA MET A 59 -16.86 3.12 2.17
C MET A 59 -18.14 2.31 1.99
N PRO A 60 -19.07 2.74 1.12
CA PRO A 60 -20.26 1.96 0.84
C PRO A 60 -19.89 0.61 0.20
N GLU A 61 -20.70 -0.39 0.48
CA GLU A 61 -20.62 -1.76 -0.04
C GLU A 61 -19.42 -2.57 0.49
N MET A 62 -18.22 -2.04 0.41
CA MET A 62 -17.00 -2.73 0.87
C MET A 62 -16.13 -1.76 1.63
N THR A 63 -15.87 -2.03 2.91
CA THR A 63 -14.97 -1.21 3.73
C THR A 63 -13.51 -1.38 3.29
N GLY A 64 -12.66 -0.44 3.69
CA GLY A 64 -11.22 -0.57 3.44
C GLY A 64 -10.62 -1.83 4.06
N LEU A 65 -11.13 -2.24 5.23
CA LEU A 65 -10.69 -3.44 5.90
C LEU A 65 -11.11 -4.71 5.14
N GLU A 66 -12.35 -4.74 4.65
CA GLU A 66 -12.84 -5.85 3.82
C GLU A 66 -12.05 -5.94 2.51
N LEU A 67 -11.70 -4.82 1.92
CA LEU A 67 -10.85 -4.79 0.74
C LEU A 67 -9.48 -5.41 1.03
N LEU A 68 -8.83 -4.99 2.12
CA LEU A 68 -7.55 -5.53 2.53
C LEU A 68 -7.62 -7.05 2.71
N GLU A 69 -8.60 -7.51 3.47
CA GLU A 69 -8.79 -8.94 3.73
C GLU A 69 -8.98 -9.72 2.43
N LYS A 70 -9.79 -9.19 1.53
CA LYS A 70 -10.09 -9.84 0.26
C LYS A 70 -8.87 -9.95 -0.66
N ILE A 71 -8.11 -8.87 -0.84
CA ILE A 71 -6.94 -8.91 -1.71
C ILE A 71 -5.82 -9.80 -1.17
N ARG A 72 -5.70 -9.94 0.15
CA ARG A 72 -4.72 -10.84 0.76
C ARG A 72 -5.17 -12.29 0.64
N GLU A 73 -6.43 -12.59 0.96
CA GLU A 73 -6.98 -13.93 0.89
C GLU A 73 -6.96 -14.49 -0.54
N GLU A 74 -7.34 -13.70 -1.50
CA GLU A 74 -7.36 -14.10 -2.91
C GLU A 74 -6.02 -13.91 -3.63
N LYS A 75 -5.01 -13.40 -2.93
CA LYS A 75 -3.67 -13.14 -3.47
C LYS A 75 -3.68 -12.25 -4.72
N ILE A 76 -4.56 -11.26 -4.71
CA ILE A 76 -4.70 -10.30 -5.80
C ILE A 76 -3.54 -9.31 -5.82
N SER A 77 -3.10 -8.86 -4.65
CA SER A 77 -2.03 -7.87 -4.52
C SER A 77 -1.28 -8.03 -3.21
N ASP A 78 0.03 -7.85 -3.26
CA ASP A 78 0.90 -7.79 -2.09
C ASP A 78 1.34 -6.35 -1.78
N ALA A 79 0.68 -5.36 -2.38
CA ALA A 79 0.95 -3.95 -2.12
C ALA A 79 0.89 -3.64 -0.63
N TYR A 80 1.72 -2.72 -0.17
CA TYR A 80 1.60 -2.20 1.19
C TYR A 80 0.25 -1.51 1.33
N PHE A 81 -0.42 -1.76 2.44
CA PHE A 81 -1.78 -1.29 2.66
C PHE A 81 -1.86 -0.49 3.94
N ALA A 82 -2.25 0.78 3.83
CA ALA A 82 -2.51 1.64 4.97
C ALA A 82 -4.00 1.96 5.05
N ILE A 83 -4.55 1.88 6.24
CA ILE A 83 -5.96 2.17 6.50
C ILE A 83 -6.07 3.53 7.17
N LEU A 84 -6.96 4.37 6.65
CA LEU A 84 -7.29 5.67 7.22
C LEU A 84 -8.67 5.58 7.85
N SER A 85 -8.78 5.98 9.12
CA SER A 85 -10.03 5.83 9.86
C SER A 85 -10.32 7.05 10.74
N GLY A 86 -11.57 7.46 10.78
CA GLY A 86 -12.05 8.43 11.76
C GLY A 86 -12.38 7.81 13.12
N TYR A 87 -12.27 6.49 13.22
CA TYR A 87 -12.63 5.76 14.43
C TYR A 87 -11.41 5.21 15.16
N ASN A 88 -11.39 5.42 16.45
CA ASN A 88 -10.43 4.76 17.34
C ASN A 88 -11.06 3.45 17.82
N ASP A 89 -11.25 2.51 16.91
CA ASP A 89 -11.84 1.21 17.21
C ASP A 89 -10.75 0.15 17.23
N PHE A 90 -10.53 -0.41 18.41
CA PHE A 90 -9.50 -1.41 18.63
C PHE A 90 -9.73 -2.69 17.81
N SER A 91 -10.99 -3.10 17.60
CA SER A 91 -11.29 -4.30 16.82
C SER A 91 -10.91 -4.15 15.35
N TYR A 92 -11.14 -2.98 14.78
CA TYR A 92 -10.71 -2.69 13.40
C TYR A 92 -9.19 -2.69 13.28
N ALA A 93 -8.51 -2.07 14.23
CA ALA A 93 -7.05 -2.02 14.24
C ALA A 93 -6.46 -3.44 14.35
N GLN A 94 -7.01 -4.29 15.20
CA GLN A 94 -6.58 -5.68 15.34
C GLN A 94 -6.77 -6.47 14.03
N ARG A 95 -7.91 -6.34 13.38
CA ARG A 95 -8.18 -7.01 12.10
C ARG A 95 -7.23 -6.53 11.01
N ALA A 96 -6.96 -5.23 10.97
CA ALA A 96 -6.03 -4.65 10.00
C ALA A 96 -4.62 -5.20 10.18
N ILE A 97 -4.14 -5.27 11.42
CA ILE A 97 -2.82 -5.83 11.74
C ILE A 97 -2.76 -7.31 11.37
N HIS A 98 -3.79 -8.06 11.70
CA HIS A 98 -3.88 -9.49 11.37
C HIS A 98 -3.82 -9.72 9.85
N SER A 99 -4.42 -8.83 9.06
CA SER A 99 -4.41 -8.91 7.59
C SER A 99 -3.21 -8.21 6.96
N SER A 100 -2.18 -7.91 7.75
CA SER A 100 -0.90 -7.36 7.29
C SER A 100 -1.00 -5.96 6.68
N CYS A 101 -1.73 -5.04 7.33
CA CYS A 101 -1.61 -3.63 6.98
C CYS A 101 -0.28 -3.09 7.49
N ILE A 102 0.28 -2.12 6.76
CA ILE A 102 1.54 -1.49 7.18
C ILE A 102 1.32 -0.41 8.22
N GLU A 103 0.16 0.25 8.18
CA GLU A 103 -0.18 1.32 9.11
C GLU A 103 -1.69 1.49 9.22
N TYR A 104 -2.14 1.85 10.43
CA TYR A 104 -3.52 2.22 10.70
C TYR A 104 -3.49 3.66 11.20
N ILE A 105 -3.97 4.59 10.38
CA ILE A 105 -3.83 6.03 10.65
C ILE A 105 -5.19 6.63 11.00
N LEU A 106 -5.26 7.34 12.12
CA LEU A 106 -6.46 8.04 12.53
C LEU A 106 -6.57 9.39 11.81
N LYS A 107 -7.76 9.71 11.34
CA LYS A 107 -8.06 11.02 10.75
C LYS A 107 -8.20 12.08 11.86
N PRO A 108 -7.86 13.33 11.62
CA PRO A 108 -7.33 13.88 10.37
C PRO A 108 -5.88 13.47 10.13
N VAL A 109 -5.57 13.15 8.89
CA VAL A 109 -4.23 12.69 8.50
C VAL A 109 -3.28 13.88 8.48
N SER A 110 -2.20 13.82 9.26
CA SER A 110 -1.17 14.85 9.24
C SER A 110 -0.20 14.61 8.10
N ARG A 111 0.38 15.70 7.60
CA ARG A 111 1.44 15.61 6.59
C ARG A 111 2.61 14.75 7.09
N ASP A 112 3.00 14.95 8.35
CA ASP A 112 4.13 14.21 8.95
C ASP A 112 3.85 12.72 9.02
N SER A 113 2.63 12.31 9.40
CA SER A 113 2.23 10.91 9.42
C SER A 113 2.31 10.28 8.04
N LEU A 114 1.87 11.00 7.03
CA LEU A 114 1.87 10.49 5.66
C LEU A 114 3.30 10.39 5.12
N ILE A 115 4.14 11.38 5.39
CA ILE A 115 5.55 11.33 4.99
C ILE A 115 6.27 10.18 5.71
N ALA A 116 6.00 9.97 6.99
CA ALA A 116 6.57 8.85 7.75
C ALA A 116 6.16 7.50 7.14
N LEU A 117 4.90 7.36 6.73
CA LEU A 117 4.42 6.17 6.05
C LEU A 117 5.16 5.94 4.73
N ILE A 118 5.30 6.98 3.91
CA ILE A 118 5.98 6.89 2.62
C ILE A 118 7.44 6.47 2.81
N ARG A 119 8.12 7.04 3.81
CA ARG A 119 9.51 6.66 4.14
C ARG A 119 9.60 5.18 4.54
N LYS A 120 8.65 4.72 5.35
CA LYS A 120 8.60 3.32 5.78
C LYS A 120 8.40 2.38 4.59
N VAL A 121 7.50 2.71 3.68
CA VAL A 121 7.26 1.93 2.46
C VAL A 121 8.49 1.94 1.56
N THR A 122 9.08 3.10 1.34
CA THR A 122 10.28 3.25 0.52
C THR A 122 11.41 2.36 1.02
N LYS A 123 11.66 2.41 2.33
CA LYS A 123 12.72 1.60 2.95
C LYS A 123 12.45 0.10 2.80
N LYS A 124 11.22 -0.34 3.05
CA LYS A 124 10.86 -1.76 2.92
C LYS A 124 10.98 -2.23 1.47
N LYS A 125 10.58 -1.40 0.52
CA LYS A 125 10.67 -1.73 -0.90
C LYS A 125 12.13 -1.83 -1.35
N GLU A 126 13.00 -0.93 -0.92
CA GLU A 126 14.44 -0.98 -1.22
C GLU A 126 15.08 -2.25 -0.69
N LEU A 127 14.78 -2.64 0.54
CA LEU A 127 15.30 -3.86 1.14
C LEU A 127 14.85 -5.11 0.38
N THR A 128 13.59 -5.17 0.00
CA THR A 128 13.03 -6.28 -0.78
C THR A 128 13.71 -6.39 -2.14
N ASP A 129 13.89 -5.26 -2.82
CA ASP A 129 14.56 -5.21 -4.13
C ASP A 129 16.01 -5.68 -4.02
N GLN A 130 16.73 -5.28 -2.96
CA GLN A 130 18.10 -5.72 -2.72
C GLN A 130 18.19 -7.22 -2.45
N GLU A 131 17.28 -7.75 -1.66
CA GLU A 131 17.23 -9.20 -1.37
C GLU A 131 16.96 -10.00 -2.64
N GLU A 132 16.03 -9.53 -3.46
CA GLU A 132 15.72 -10.18 -4.73
C GLU A 132 16.90 -10.18 -5.68
N GLN A 133 17.64 -9.08 -5.77
CA GLN A 133 18.83 -9.00 -6.59
C GLN A 133 19.93 -9.93 -6.10
N LYS A 134 20.14 -10.02 -4.80
CA LYS A 134 21.10 -10.96 -4.20
C LYS A 134 20.73 -12.39 -4.52
N ARG A 135 19.45 -12.73 -4.39
CA ARG A 135 18.97 -14.09 -4.71
C ARG A 135 19.20 -14.43 -6.17
N LYS A 136 18.88 -13.52 -7.09
CA LYS A 136 19.12 -13.71 -8.53
C LYS A 136 20.58 -13.89 -8.84
N LYS A 137 21.46 -13.12 -8.19
CA LYS A 137 22.90 -13.25 -8.34
C LYS A 137 23.41 -14.62 -7.88
N LEU A 138 22.95 -15.09 -6.74
CA LEU A 138 23.31 -16.39 -6.21
C LEU A 138 22.82 -17.52 -7.10
N GLN A 139 21.61 -17.42 -7.62
CA GLN A 139 21.08 -18.41 -8.58
C GLN A 139 21.92 -18.46 -9.84
N ARG A 140 22.35 -17.31 -10.36
CA ARG A 140 23.21 -17.24 -11.54
C ARG A 140 24.55 -17.90 -11.30
N ILE A 141 25.18 -17.66 -10.16
CA ILE A 141 26.44 -18.30 -9.77
C ILE A 141 26.27 -19.82 -9.66
N TYR A 142 25.20 -20.28 -9.04
CA TYR A 142 24.88 -21.69 -8.90
C TYR A 142 24.73 -22.38 -10.26
N LEU A 143 23.98 -21.76 -11.18
CA LEU A 143 23.80 -22.30 -12.53
C LEU A 143 25.11 -22.38 -13.31
N ILE A 144 25.94 -21.37 -13.22
CA ILE A 144 27.25 -21.36 -13.89
C ILE A 144 28.13 -22.50 -13.36
N ARG A 145 28.19 -22.71 -12.04
CA ARG A 145 28.94 -23.82 -11.44
C ARG A 145 28.43 -25.16 -11.93
N ASN A 146 27.15 -25.35 -12.00
CA ASN A 146 26.58 -26.62 -12.43
C ASN A 146 26.81 -26.90 -13.92
N LEU A 147 26.89 -25.86 -14.74
CA LEU A 147 27.23 -26.01 -16.15
C LEU A 147 28.71 -26.33 -16.38
N ALA A 148 29.58 -25.92 -15.45
CA ALA A 148 31.03 -26.13 -15.55
C ALA A 148 31.50 -27.47 -15.03
N SER A 149 30.67 -28.22 -14.32
CA SER A 149 31.02 -29.50 -13.72
C SER A 149 30.75 -30.73 -14.66
#